data_9b3067dbf698c2bdd19d196d63cbf3f2
#
_entry.id   9b3067dbf698c2bdd19d196d63cbf3f2
#
_cell.length_a   1.000
_cell.length_b   1.000
_cell.length_c   1.000
_cell.angle_alpha   90.00
_cell.angle_beta   90.00
_cell.angle_gamma   90.00
#
_symmetry.space_group_name_H-M   'P 1'
#
loop_
_entity.id
_entity.type
_entity.pdbx_description
1 polymer ?
#
loop_
_entity_poly.entity_id
_entity_poly.type
_entity_poly.pdbx_seq_one_letter_code
_entity_poly.pdbx_strand_id
1 'polypeptide(L)'
;KTGSVTNVRTGEQASIIPIISMVEAPTKENDTFHALNRIASFISVIAGIFCLLQFFYLIRNINRGDIFSWKNVKFLRKLGWALILLFICTLATIVIGNYEASQVLQLNGCEFSYTFAFSDATLILGFISLLVAEVFAIGLKMKEEQDLTI
;
A
#
# COMPACT_ATOMS: atom_id res chain seq x y z
N LYS A 1 11.22 -27.63 12.24
CA LYS A 1 12.48 -28.37 11.98
C LYS A 1 13.37 -27.45 11.17
N THR A 2 14.41 -26.91 11.78
CA THR A 2 15.53 -26.25 11.11
C THR A 2 16.14 -27.26 10.13
N GLY A 3 16.02 -26.98 8.83
CA GLY A 3 16.71 -27.77 7.83
C GLY A 3 18.21 -27.52 7.95
N SER A 4 19.03 -28.56 8.09
CA SER A 4 20.49 -28.43 8.03
C SER A 4 20.96 -28.78 6.61
N VAL A 5 21.81 -27.93 6.05
CA VAL A 5 22.49 -28.17 4.77
C VAL A 5 23.97 -28.32 5.06
N THR A 6 24.60 -29.35 4.50
CA THR A 6 26.03 -29.55 4.67
C THR A 6 26.77 -28.81 3.56
N ASN A 7 27.69 -27.95 3.91
CA ASN A 7 28.58 -27.30 2.96
C ASN A 7 29.49 -28.35 2.31
N VAL A 8 29.32 -28.60 1.04
CA VAL A 8 30.07 -29.63 0.29
C VAL A 8 31.57 -29.36 0.26
N ARG A 9 32.00 -28.13 0.50
CA ARG A 9 33.41 -27.74 0.40
C ARG A 9 34.14 -27.84 1.76
N THR A 10 33.43 -27.59 2.88
CA THR A 10 34.03 -27.58 4.23
C THR A 10 33.56 -28.71 5.11
N GLY A 11 32.50 -29.43 4.71
CA GLY A 11 31.87 -30.47 5.52
C GLY A 11 31.08 -29.95 6.73
N GLU A 12 31.00 -28.62 6.94
CA GLU A 12 30.30 -28.02 8.06
C GLU A 12 28.77 -27.98 7.83
N GLN A 13 28.02 -28.20 8.89
CA GLN A 13 26.57 -28.11 8.87
C GLN A 13 26.14 -26.64 9.06
N ALA A 14 25.45 -26.09 8.08
CA ALA A 14 24.80 -24.80 8.18
C ALA A 14 23.30 -24.97 8.44
N SER A 15 22.77 -24.25 9.41
CA SER A 15 21.33 -24.21 9.67
C SER A 15 20.66 -23.24 8.71
N ILE A 16 19.66 -23.70 7.96
CA ILE A 16 18.80 -22.83 7.17
C ILE A 16 17.74 -22.26 8.09
N ILE A 17 17.73 -20.94 8.26
CA ILE A 17 16.63 -20.20 8.87
C ILE A 17 15.74 -19.72 7.74
N PRO A 18 14.58 -20.31 7.48
CA PRO A 18 13.66 -19.80 6.46
C PRO A 18 13.13 -18.46 6.96
N ILE A 19 13.48 -17.39 6.26
CA ILE A 19 13.02 -16.02 6.58
C ILE A 19 11.55 -15.85 6.19
N ILE A 20 11.09 -16.58 5.17
CA ILE A 20 9.70 -16.56 4.69
C ILE A 20 9.32 -17.98 4.27
N SER A 21 8.24 -18.49 4.82
CA SER A 21 7.65 -19.78 4.45
C SER A 21 6.21 -19.55 4.01
N MET A 22 5.84 -20.03 2.83
CA MET A 22 4.44 -20.17 2.45
C MET A 22 3.92 -21.47 3.02
N VAL A 23 2.87 -21.41 3.82
CA VAL A 23 2.20 -22.58 4.39
C VAL A 23 0.78 -22.59 3.86
N GLU A 24 0.44 -23.63 3.08
CA GLU A 24 -0.94 -23.92 2.71
C GLU A 24 -1.56 -24.80 3.82
N ALA A 25 -2.56 -24.26 4.48
CA ALA A 25 -3.36 -25.02 5.44
C ALA A 25 -4.79 -25.17 4.89
N PRO A 26 -5.40 -26.36 4.99
CA PRO A 26 -6.82 -26.52 4.69
C PRO A 26 -7.61 -25.75 5.74
N THR A 27 -8.05 -24.55 5.38
CA THR A 27 -8.89 -23.72 6.23
C THR A 27 -10.31 -24.22 6.20
N LYS A 28 -10.91 -24.45 7.37
CA LYS A 28 -12.36 -24.46 7.51
C LYS A 28 -12.83 -23.04 7.22
N GLU A 29 -13.46 -22.83 6.08
CA GLU A 29 -13.90 -21.53 5.62
C GLU A 29 -14.78 -20.85 6.68
N ASN A 30 -14.25 -19.80 7.26
CA ASN A 30 -15.06 -18.85 8.02
C ASN A 30 -15.58 -17.85 7.00
N ASP A 31 -16.78 -18.13 6.44
CA ASP A 31 -17.40 -17.38 5.32
C ASP A 31 -17.34 -15.86 5.49
N THR A 32 -17.41 -15.38 6.73
CA THR A 32 -17.41 -13.95 7.04
C THR A 32 -16.06 -13.28 6.80
N PHE A 33 -14.96 -13.90 7.22
CA PHE A 33 -13.60 -13.33 7.03
C PHE A 33 -13.17 -13.41 5.58
N HIS A 34 -13.49 -14.49 4.89
CA HIS A 34 -13.25 -14.61 3.44
C HIS A 34 -14.04 -13.58 2.64
N ALA A 35 -15.30 -13.33 2.98
CA ALA A 35 -16.11 -12.28 2.35
C ALA A 35 -15.49 -10.89 2.58
N LEU A 36 -15.06 -10.59 3.81
CA LEU A 36 -14.43 -9.32 4.16
C LEU A 36 -13.12 -9.11 3.39
N ASN A 37 -12.29 -10.15 3.30
CA ASN A 37 -11.02 -10.11 2.57
C ASN A 37 -11.24 -9.92 1.06
N ARG A 38 -12.25 -10.57 0.46
CA ARG A 38 -12.63 -10.35 -0.94
C ARG A 38 -13.10 -8.92 -1.19
N ILE A 39 -13.91 -8.36 -0.28
CA ILE A 39 -14.39 -6.98 -0.39
C ILE A 39 -13.20 -6.00 -0.30
N ALA A 40 -12.31 -6.16 0.68
CA ALA A 40 -11.12 -5.32 0.83
C ALA A 40 -10.21 -5.39 -0.41
N SER A 41 -9.99 -6.59 -0.95
CA SER A 41 -9.21 -6.80 -2.18
C SER A 41 -9.87 -6.13 -3.39
N PHE A 42 -11.18 -6.23 -3.53
CA PHE A 42 -11.92 -5.60 -4.62
C PHE A 42 -11.85 -4.07 -4.55
N ILE A 43 -12.00 -3.50 -3.35
CA ILE A 43 -11.85 -2.06 -3.11
C ILE A 43 -10.40 -1.61 -3.44
N SER A 44 -9.39 -2.41 -3.09
CA SER A 44 -7.99 -2.13 -3.41
C SER A 44 -7.75 -2.04 -4.91
N VAL A 45 -8.30 -2.97 -5.69
CA VAL A 45 -8.19 -2.93 -7.16
C VAL A 45 -8.82 -1.68 -7.74
N ILE A 46 -10.04 -1.32 -7.29
CA ILE A 46 -10.73 -0.10 -7.73
C ILE A 46 -9.93 1.14 -7.35
N ALA A 47 -9.43 1.23 -6.13
CA ALA A 47 -8.60 2.33 -5.66
C ALA A 47 -7.30 2.45 -6.47
N GLY A 48 -6.67 1.33 -6.81
CA GLY A 48 -5.47 1.30 -7.66
C GLY A 48 -5.73 1.85 -9.06
N ILE A 49 -6.80 1.39 -9.72
CA ILE A 49 -7.22 1.92 -11.03
C ILE A 49 -7.52 3.42 -10.93
N PHE A 50 -8.22 3.85 -9.88
CA PHE A 50 -8.52 5.26 -9.66
C PHE A 50 -7.25 6.10 -9.47
N CYS A 51 -6.24 5.62 -8.73
CA CYS A 51 -4.94 6.28 -8.60
C CYS A 51 -4.26 6.46 -9.96
N LEU A 52 -4.22 5.41 -10.77
CA LEU A 52 -3.63 5.47 -12.11
C LEU A 52 -4.33 6.50 -13.00
N LEU A 53 -5.66 6.55 -12.97
CA LEU A 53 -6.44 7.54 -13.73
C LEU A 53 -6.15 8.97 -13.26
N GLN A 54 -6.12 9.24 -11.96
CA GLN A 54 -5.81 10.57 -11.43
C GLN A 54 -4.38 11.00 -11.82
N PHE A 55 -3.42 10.08 -11.74
CA PHE A 55 -2.05 10.33 -12.15
C PHE A 55 -1.94 10.63 -13.64
N PHE A 56 -2.64 9.87 -14.48
CA PHE A 56 -2.66 10.11 -15.93
C PHE A 56 -3.29 11.46 -16.28
N TYR A 57 -4.39 11.84 -15.62
CA TYR A 57 -5.01 13.16 -15.82
C TYR A 57 -4.09 14.29 -15.39
N LEU A 58 -3.35 14.12 -14.29
CA LEU A 58 -2.37 15.09 -13.83
C LEU A 58 -1.27 15.31 -14.88
N ILE A 59 -0.65 14.23 -15.37
CA ILE A 59 0.39 14.30 -16.42
C ILE A 59 -0.15 15.00 -17.68
N ARG A 60 -1.35 14.61 -18.11
CA ARG A 60 -1.97 15.23 -19.29
C ARG A 60 -2.18 16.73 -19.14
N ASN A 61 -2.56 17.19 -17.95
CA ASN A 61 -2.73 18.62 -17.67
C ASN A 61 -1.40 19.36 -17.68
N ILE A 62 -0.37 18.78 -17.06
CA ILE A 62 0.99 19.35 -17.05
C ILE A 62 1.52 19.48 -18.47
N ASN A 63 1.35 18.45 -19.31
CA ASN A 63 1.81 18.47 -20.71
C ASN A 63 1.08 19.53 -21.56
N ARG A 64 -0.09 20.00 -21.14
CA ARG A 64 -0.82 21.09 -21.80
C ARG A 64 -0.39 22.49 -21.35
N GLY A 65 0.58 22.59 -20.46
CA GLY A 65 1.08 23.84 -19.93
C GLY A 65 0.32 24.36 -18.68
N ASP A 66 -0.77 23.71 -18.29
CA ASP A 66 -1.56 24.07 -17.11
C ASP A 66 -0.94 23.49 -15.81
N ILE A 67 0.32 23.84 -15.53
CA ILE A 67 1.03 23.28 -14.36
C ILE A 67 0.37 23.77 -13.06
N PHE A 68 0.20 25.08 -12.92
CA PHE A 68 -0.41 25.71 -11.75
C PHE A 68 -1.89 26.00 -12.02
N SER A 69 -2.73 25.01 -11.68
CA SER A 69 -4.19 25.12 -11.80
C SER A 69 -4.90 24.46 -10.64
N TRP A 70 -6.05 25.01 -10.25
CA TRP A 70 -6.92 24.40 -9.22
C TRP A 70 -7.37 22.97 -9.58
N LYS A 71 -7.36 22.64 -10.87
CA LYS A 71 -7.64 21.27 -11.33
C LYS A 71 -6.56 20.29 -10.86
N ASN A 72 -5.29 20.67 -10.98
CA ASN A 72 -4.17 19.84 -10.55
C ASN A 72 -4.15 19.65 -9.03
N VAL A 73 -4.47 20.68 -8.27
CA VAL A 73 -4.66 20.59 -6.81
C VAL A 73 -5.72 19.54 -6.47
N LYS A 74 -6.87 19.58 -7.16
CA LYS A 74 -7.93 18.60 -6.95
C LYS A 74 -7.50 17.16 -7.31
N PHE A 75 -6.75 16.98 -8.39
CA PHE A 75 -6.23 15.68 -8.79
C PHE A 75 -5.23 15.12 -7.76
N LEU A 76 -4.30 15.96 -7.30
CA LEU A 76 -3.32 15.57 -6.27
C LEU A 76 -3.98 15.20 -4.94
N ARG A 77 -4.99 15.98 -4.49
CA ARG A 77 -5.76 15.63 -3.28
C ARG A 77 -6.50 14.30 -3.45
N LYS A 78 -7.16 14.07 -4.59
CA LYS A 78 -7.83 12.80 -4.86
C LYS A 78 -6.86 11.63 -4.91
N LEU A 79 -5.69 11.84 -5.53
CA LEU A 79 -4.63 10.83 -5.59
C LEU A 79 -4.12 10.49 -4.19
N GLY A 80 -3.84 11.49 -3.37
CA GLY A 80 -3.37 11.29 -1.99
C GLY A 80 -4.36 10.48 -1.14
N TRP A 81 -5.64 10.85 -1.17
CA TRP A 81 -6.68 10.10 -0.44
C TRP A 81 -6.88 8.69 -0.97
N ALA A 82 -6.79 8.48 -2.29
CA ALA A 82 -6.90 7.16 -2.89
C ALA A 82 -5.72 6.25 -2.52
N LEU A 83 -4.50 6.79 -2.43
CA LEU A 83 -3.31 6.05 -1.96
C LEU A 83 -3.44 5.66 -0.48
N ILE A 84 -3.94 6.55 0.37
CA ILE A 84 -4.20 6.24 1.78
C ILE A 84 -5.26 5.14 1.91
N LEU A 85 -6.34 5.23 1.15
CA LEU A 85 -7.37 4.19 1.12
C LEU A 85 -6.80 2.83 0.68
N LEU A 86 -6.00 2.83 -0.38
CA LEU A 86 -5.32 1.64 -0.90
C LEU A 86 -4.45 1.00 0.19
N PHE A 87 -3.66 1.80 0.91
CA PHE A 87 -2.85 1.31 2.03
C PHE A 87 -3.71 0.68 3.13
N ILE A 88 -4.81 1.33 3.54
CA ILE A 88 -5.71 0.81 4.58
C ILE A 88 -6.32 -0.53 4.15
N CYS A 89 -6.76 -0.65 2.91
CA CYS A 89 -7.32 -1.90 2.38
C CYS A 89 -6.26 -3.01 2.33
N THR A 90 -5.04 -2.71 1.90
CA THR A 90 -3.93 -3.68 1.88
C THR A 90 -3.57 -4.13 3.30
N LEU A 91 -3.50 -3.18 4.24
CA LEU A 91 -3.26 -3.49 5.66
C LEU A 91 -4.35 -4.41 6.23
N ALA A 92 -5.62 -4.11 5.95
CA ALA A 92 -6.76 -4.92 6.38
C ALA A 92 -6.67 -6.34 5.84
N THR A 93 -6.32 -6.51 4.56
CA THR A 93 -6.15 -7.83 3.93
C THR A 93 -5.05 -8.65 4.62
N ILE A 94 -3.90 -8.02 4.91
CA ILE A 94 -2.77 -8.68 5.60
C ILE A 94 -3.15 -9.06 7.04
N VAL A 95 -3.79 -8.15 7.79
CA VAL A 95 -4.18 -8.40 9.17
C VAL A 95 -5.22 -9.52 9.26
N ILE A 96 -6.24 -9.49 8.41
CA ILE A 96 -7.27 -10.53 8.36
C ILE A 96 -6.65 -11.88 8.00
N GLY A 97 -5.82 -11.94 6.95
CA GLY A 97 -5.18 -13.18 6.53
C GLY A 97 -4.26 -13.76 7.60
N ASN A 98 -3.47 -12.95 8.30
CA ASN A 98 -2.63 -13.40 9.42
C ASN A 98 -3.46 -13.85 10.62
N TYR A 99 -4.59 -13.19 10.91
CA TYR A 99 -5.49 -13.60 11.96
C TYR A 99 -6.12 -14.97 11.66
N GLU A 100 -6.63 -15.18 10.44
CA GLU A 100 -7.14 -16.49 10.00
C GLU A 100 -6.08 -17.58 10.10
N ALA A 101 -4.87 -17.32 9.62
CA ALA A 101 -3.75 -18.23 9.71
C ALA A 101 -3.41 -18.59 11.17
N SER A 102 -3.44 -17.62 12.07
CA SER A 102 -3.14 -17.84 13.50
C SER A 102 -4.18 -18.70 14.21
N GLN A 103 -5.44 -18.69 13.76
CA GLN A 103 -6.50 -19.55 14.33
C GLN A 103 -6.39 -21.01 13.90
N VAL A 104 -5.83 -21.26 12.72
CA VAL A 104 -5.73 -22.60 12.13
C VAL A 104 -4.39 -23.26 12.43
N LEU A 105 -3.33 -22.46 12.46
CA LEU A 105 -1.96 -22.94 12.59
C LEU A 105 -1.39 -22.58 13.97
N GLN A 106 -1.38 -23.57 14.88
CA GLN A 106 -0.59 -23.50 16.11
C GLN A 106 0.80 -24.07 15.85
N LEU A 107 1.70 -23.24 15.32
CA LEU A 107 3.08 -23.65 15.01
C LEU A 107 3.99 -23.30 16.20
N ASN A 108 4.55 -24.31 16.84
CA ASN A 108 5.55 -24.11 17.89
C ASN A 108 6.84 -23.53 17.29
N GLY A 109 7.24 -22.34 17.77
CA GLY A 109 8.48 -21.67 17.35
C GLY A 109 8.37 -20.81 16.08
N CYS A 110 7.17 -20.53 15.60
CA CYS A 110 6.92 -19.61 14.49
C CYS A 110 6.01 -18.48 14.95
N GLU A 111 6.39 -17.25 14.64
CA GLU A 111 5.57 -16.06 14.86
C GLU A 111 5.06 -15.52 13.52
N PHE A 112 3.80 -15.08 13.47
CA PHE A 112 3.24 -14.41 12.31
C PHE A 112 3.82 -13.01 12.21
N SER A 113 4.48 -12.70 11.08
CA SER A 113 5.09 -11.41 10.88
C SER A 113 4.15 -10.45 10.16
N TYR A 114 3.89 -9.29 10.77
CA TYR A 114 3.15 -8.17 10.17
C TYR A 114 4.08 -7.14 9.52
N THR A 115 5.36 -7.43 9.41
CA THR A 115 6.40 -6.48 8.98
C THR A 115 6.15 -5.92 7.58
N PHE A 116 5.59 -6.72 6.66
CA PHE A 116 5.25 -6.27 5.31
C PHE A 116 4.18 -5.19 5.28
N ALA A 117 3.27 -5.15 6.25
CA ALA A 117 2.21 -4.16 6.30
C ALA A 117 2.72 -2.73 6.53
N PHE A 118 3.85 -2.60 7.24
CA PHE A 118 4.41 -1.29 7.59
C PHE A 118 5.53 -0.82 6.66
N SER A 119 6.02 -1.66 5.74
CA SER A 119 7.06 -1.31 4.78
C SER A 119 6.51 -0.72 3.48
N ASP A 120 5.21 -0.53 3.37
CA ASP A 120 4.57 -0.03 2.15
C ASP A 120 4.77 1.47 1.98
N ALA A 121 5.48 1.86 0.93
CA ALA A 121 5.70 3.26 0.56
C ALA A 121 4.40 3.99 0.14
N THR A 122 3.31 3.27 -0.08
CA THR A 122 2.02 3.81 -0.57
C THR A 122 1.47 4.87 0.37
N LEU A 123 1.57 4.66 1.69
CA LEU A 123 1.14 5.62 2.70
C LEU A 123 1.95 6.91 2.62
N ILE A 124 3.27 6.79 2.52
CA ILE A 124 4.18 7.94 2.43
C ILE A 124 3.88 8.73 1.17
N LEU A 125 3.71 8.06 0.02
CA LEU A 125 3.34 8.69 -1.24
C LEU A 125 1.99 9.39 -1.16
N GLY A 126 1.03 8.83 -0.43
CA GLY A 126 -0.27 9.45 -0.16
C GLY A 126 -0.12 10.79 0.56
N PHE A 127 0.66 10.84 1.63
CA PHE A 127 0.94 12.07 2.38
C PHE A 127 1.72 13.08 1.54
N ILE A 128 2.75 12.64 0.81
CA ILE A 128 3.52 13.53 -0.09
C ILE A 128 2.59 14.16 -1.14
N SER A 129 1.68 13.39 -1.73
CA SER A 129 0.72 13.90 -2.70
C SER A 129 -0.20 14.98 -2.11
N LEU A 130 -0.67 14.79 -0.87
CA LEU A 130 -1.47 15.80 -0.16
C LEU A 130 -0.66 17.05 0.15
N LEU A 131 0.59 16.91 0.62
CA LEU A 131 1.48 18.04 0.89
C LEU A 131 1.75 18.87 -0.38
N VAL A 132 2.05 18.21 -1.50
CA VAL A 132 2.27 18.88 -2.78
C VAL A 132 1.00 19.60 -3.23
N ALA A 133 -0.17 19.01 -3.02
CA ALA A 133 -1.44 19.65 -3.33
C ALA A 133 -1.66 20.95 -2.54
N GLU A 134 -1.32 20.96 -1.24
CA GLU A 134 -1.43 22.16 -0.41
C GLU A 134 -0.41 23.23 -0.81
N VAL A 135 0.83 22.88 -1.13
CA VAL A 135 1.84 23.82 -1.62
C VAL A 135 1.35 24.48 -2.92
N PHE A 136 0.78 23.69 -3.84
CA PHE A 136 0.21 24.25 -5.09
C PHE A 136 -0.99 25.15 -4.81
N ALA A 137 -1.85 24.82 -3.86
CA ALA A 137 -2.98 25.63 -3.47
C ALA A 137 -2.56 27.00 -2.90
N ILE A 138 -1.52 27.01 -2.05
CA ILE A 138 -0.96 28.24 -1.50
C ILE A 138 -0.36 29.11 -2.63
N GLY A 139 0.44 28.49 -3.51
CA GLY A 139 1.04 29.22 -4.64
C GLY A 139 0.00 29.85 -5.57
N LEU A 140 -1.12 29.17 -5.83
CA LEU A 140 -2.22 29.69 -6.63
C LEU A 140 -2.93 30.87 -5.95
N LYS A 141 -3.17 30.79 -4.64
CA LYS A 141 -3.75 31.90 -3.89
C LYS A 141 -2.86 33.15 -3.93
N MET A 142 -1.55 32.98 -3.71
CA MET A 142 -0.60 34.10 -3.77
C MET A 142 -0.59 34.75 -5.16
N LYS A 143 -0.68 33.96 -6.22
CA LYS A 143 -0.78 34.49 -7.61
C LYS A 143 -2.07 35.26 -7.81
N GLU A 144 -3.22 34.72 -7.38
CA GLU A 144 -4.51 35.43 -7.50
C GLU A 144 -4.53 36.76 -6.74
N GLU A 145 -3.91 36.80 -5.54
CA GLU A 145 -3.79 38.01 -4.75
C GLU A 145 -2.90 39.08 -5.44
N GLN A 146 -1.83 38.68 -6.12
CA GLN A 146 -0.96 39.55 -6.89
C GLN A 146 -1.68 40.12 -8.13
N ASP A 147 -2.45 39.28 -8.81
CA ASP A 147 -3.21 39.69 -10.01
C ASP A 147 -4.33 40.69 -9.68
N LEU A 148 -4.81 40.74 -8.43
CA LEU A 148 -5.82 41.68 -7.95
C LEU A 148 -5.24 43.06 -7.50
N THR A 149 -3.91 43.13 -7.31
CA THR A 149 -3.24 44.34 -6.78
C THR A 149 -2.69 45.26 -7.92
N ILE A 150 -2.87 44.90 -9.17
CA ILE A 150 -2.50 45.70 -10.36
C ILE A 150 -3.76 46.28 -10.97
#